data_20080bc3ced7ae8de5a5da19c5cf4d84
#
_entry.id   20080bc3ced7ae8de5a5da19c5cf4d84
#
_cell.length_a   1.000
_cell.length_b   1.000
_cell.length_c   1.000
_cell.angle_alpha   90.00
_cell.angle_beta   90.00
_cell.angle_gamma   90.00
#
_symmetry.space_group_name_H-M   'P 1'
#
loop_
_entity.id
_entity.type
_entity.pdbx_description
1 polymer ?
#
loop_
_entity_poly.entity_id
_entity_poly.type
_entity_poly.pdbx_seq_one_letter_code
_entity_poly.pdbx_strand_id
1 'polypeptide(L)'
;GHRMTLVGWGNPRRFPNLPEPVARTFEVNPQTRVVADCHWQPDASTRPTILALHGLNGSSNSHYMKGIAAKAWARGMNVVRLNQRNCGNTEHLSAGLFHSGLTEDARHVIHKLTTVDGLPTIAVAGYSLGGNLALKLAGDPVLPAAGQ
;
A
#
# COMPACT_ATOMS: atom_id res chain seq x y z
N GLY A 1 1.92 -30.47 -12.50
CA GLY A 1 1.53 -29.13 -12.04
C GLY A 1 1.41 -29.00 -10.52
N HIS A 2 0.81 -29.95 -9.81
CA HIS A 2 0.52 -29.83 -8.36
C HIS A 2 1.77 -29.78 -7.46
N ARG A 3 2.87 -30.42 -7.83
CA ARG A 3 4.13 -30.37 -7.04
C ARG A 3 4.76 -28.99 -6.99
N MET A 4 4.70 -28.23 -8.07
CA MET A 4 5.25 -26.85 -8.14
C MET A 4 4.46 -25.89 -7.26
N THR A 5 3.13 -26.05 -7.17
CA THR A 5 2.27 -25.24 -6.32
C THR A 5 2.56 -25.46 -4.84
N LEU A 6 2.74 -26.71 -4.41
CA LEU A 6 3.06 -27.05 -3.01
C LEU A 6 4.45 -26.58 -2.60
N VAL A 7 5.45 -26.70 -3.47
CA VAL A 7 6.82 -26.21 -3.21
C VAL A 7 6.86 -24.69 -3.14
N GLY A 8 6.08 -23.99 -3.98
CA GLY A 8 5.95 -22.54 -3.94
C GLY A 8 5.26 -22.03 -2.67
N TRP A 9 4.38 -22.83 -2.08
CA TRP A 9 3.62 -22.48 -0.88
C TRP A 9 4.43 -22.74 0.41
N GLY A 10 5.26 -23.78 0.41
CA GLY A 10 6.06 -24.19 1.57
C GLY A 10 7.42 -23.52 1.72
N ASN A 11 7.87 -22.75 0.74
CA ASN A 11 9.19 -22.10 0.78
C ASN A 11 9.06 -20.60 1.04
N PRO A 12 9.30 -20.10 2.25
CA PRO A 12 9.18 -18.68 2.56
C PRO A 12 10.20 -17.90 1.73
N ARG A 13 9.71 -17.06 0.83
CA ARG A 13 10.57 -16.15 0.07
C ARG A 13 11.23 -15.17 1.04
N ARG A 14 12.57 -15.13 1.00
CA ARG A 14 13.35 -14.16 1.76
C ARG A 14 13.66 -12.96 0.88
N PHE A 15 13.63 -11.78 1.48
CA PHE A 15 13.95 -10.51 0.83
C PHE A 15 15.05 -9.79 1.61
N PRO A 16 16.30 -10.32 1.58
CA PRO A 16 17.37 -9.85 2.46
C PRO A 16 17.79 -8.40 2.21
N ASN A 17 17.54 -7.90 1.01
CA ASN A 17 17.90 -6.54 0.60
C ASN A 17 16.76 -5.51 0.83
N LEU A 18 15.61 -5.95 1.33
CA LEU A 18 14.54 -5.05 1.73
C LEU A 18 14.75 -4.69 3.20
N PRO A 19 14.96 -3.40 3.54
CA PRO A 19 15.15 -2.99 4.92
C PRO A 19 13.88 -3.24 5.75
N GLU A 20 14.02 -3.19 7.07
CA GLU A 20 12.86 -3.22 7.96
C GLU A 20 11.95 -2.02 7.67
N PRO A 21 10.63 -2.23 7.62
CA PRO A 21 9.69 -1.15 7.35
C PRO A 21 9.52 -0.25 8.57
N VAL A 22 9.15 0.99 8.31
CA VAL A 22 8.63 1.91 9.32
C VAL A 22 7.11 1.89 9.21
N ALA A 23 6.44 1.51 10.30
CA ALA A 23 4.98 1.56 10.35
C ALA A 23 4.50 3.02 10.39
N ARG A 24 3.52 3.35 9.55
CA ARG A 24 2.90 4.67 9.51
C ARG A 24 1.40 4.56 9.55
N THR A 25 0.77 5.31 10.44
CA THR A 25 -0.69 5.41 10.56
C THR A 25 -1.19 6.63 9.81
N PHE A 26 -2.24 6.44 9.01
CA PHE A 26 -2.97 7.51 8.33
C PHE A 26 -4.36 7.60 8.92
N GLU A 27 -4.71 8.76 9.45
CA GLU A 27 -6.07 9.05 9.89
C GLU A 27 -6.88 9.48 8.66
N VAL A 28 -7.78 8.61 8.22
CA VAL A 28 -8.63 8.85 7.04
C VAL A 28 -9.80 9.74 7.40
N ASN A 29 -10.38 9.47 8.55
CA ASN A 29 -11.41 10.30 9.19
C ASN A 29 -11.33 10.09 10.71
N PRO A 30 -12.13 10.82 11.53
CA PRO A 30 -12.03 10.72 12.98
C PRO A 30 -12.26 9.31 13.56
N GLN A 31 -12.88 8.41 12.79
CA GLN A 31 -13.26 7.06 13.23
C GLN A 31 -12.48 5.95 12.49
N THR A 32 -11.59 6.32 11.56
CA THR A 32 -10.90 5.36 10.71
C THR A 32 -9.42 5.69 10.56
N ARG A 33 -8.58 4.74 10.93
CA ARG A 33 -7.14 4.79 10.72
C ARG A 33 -6.71 3.57 9.91
N VAL A 34 -5.79 3.78 8.99
CA VAL A 34 -5.13 2.71 8.24
C VAL A 34 -3.64 2.75 8.48
N VAL A 35 -3.00 1.61 8.42
CA VAL A 35 -1.56 1.48 8.69
C VAL A 35 -0.85 0.99 7.44
N ALA A 36 0.29 1.58 7.14
CA ALA A 36 1.17 1.12 6.08
C ALA A 36 2.56 0.78 6.62
N ASP A 37 3.18 -0.21 6.03
CA ASP A 37 4.59 -0.51 6.17
C ASP A 37 5.38 0.22 5.09
N CYS A 38 6.18 1.18 5.49
CA CYS A 38 6.89 2.10 4.60
C CYS A 38 8.38 1.82 4.55
N HIS A 39 8.96 1.93 3.36
CA HIS A 39 10.40 1.91 3.13
C HIS A 39 10.79 3.20 2.41
N TRP A 40 11.59 4.02 3.06
CA TRP A 40 11.98 5.33 2.56
C TRP A 40 13.42 5.34 2.08
N GLN A 41 13.64 5.75 0.85
CA GLN A 41 14.98 6.03 0.33
C GLN A 41 15.61 7.21 1.09
N PRO A 42 16.93 7.32 1.18
CA PRO A 42 17.58 8.45 1.87
C PRO A 42 17.16 9.83 1.36
N ASP A 43 16.86 9.93 0.05
CA ASP A 43 16.39 11.12 -0.64
C ASP A 43 14.92 10.99 -1.07
N ALA A 44 14.06 10.52 -0.17
CA ALA A 44 12.67 10.14 -0.44
C ALA A 44 11.87 11.19 -1.20
N SER A 45 12.05 12.47 -0.89
CA SER A 45 11.32 13.59 -1.53
C SER A 45 11.65 13.78 -3.01
N THR A 46 12.71 13.16 -3.52
CA THR A 46 13.11 13.23 -4.92
C THR A 46 12.83 11.92 -5.67
N ARG A 47 12.39 10.88 -4.97
CA ARG A 47 12.18 9.55 -5.52
C ARG A 47 10.73 9.25 -5.80
N PRO A 48 10.43 8.51 -6.87
CA PRO A 48 9.08 8.00 -7.07
C PRO A 48 8.71 7.02 -5.94
N THR A 49 7.43 6.95 -5.65
CA THR A 49 6.89 6.09 -4.60
C THR A 49 5.92 5.08 -5.22
N ILE A 50 5.99 3.82 -4.80
CA ILE A 50 4.97 2.82 -5.10
C ILE A 50 4.06 2.63 -3.90
N LEU A 51 2.75 2.79 -4.11
CA LEU A 51 1.71 2.41 -3.17
C LEU A 51 1.19 1.03 -3.57
N ALA A 52 1.42 0.03 -2.73
CA ALA A 52 0.98 -1.34 -2.96
C ALA A 52 -0.30 -1.65 -2.17
N LEU A 53 -1.29 -2.22 -2.86
CA LEU A 53 -2.60 -2.61 -2.32
C LEU A 53 -2.76 -4.13 -2.40
N HIS A 54 -2.99 -4.78 -1.27
CA HIS A 54 -3.13 -6.23 -1.20
C HIS A 54 -4.52 -6.71 -1.67
N GLY A 55 -4.65 -8.01 -1.92
CA GLY A 55 -5.91 -8.66 -2.25
C GLY A 55 -6.75 -9.00 -1.01
N LEU A 56 -7.89 -9.62 -1.24
CA LEU A 56 -8.78 -10.10 -0.18
C LEU A 56 -8.03 -11.03 0.79
N ASN A 57 -8.28 -10.86 2.08
CA ASN A 57 -7.59 -11.60 3.15
C ASN A 57 -6.05 -11.46 3.15
N GLY A 58 -5.51 -10.48 2.45
CA GLY A 58 -4.10 -10.15 2.48
C GLY A 58 -3.74 -9.13 3.55
N SER A 59 -2.47 -8.76 3.58
CA SER A 59 -1.93 -7.68 4.40
C SER A 59 -0.66 -7.12 3.75
N SER A 60 -0.11 -6.07 4.34
CA SER A 60 1.22 -5.56 3.96
C SER A 60 2.32 -6.63 4.03
N ASN A 61 2.13 -7.66 4.86
CA ASN A 61 3.07 -8.76 5.07
C ASN A 61 2.92 -9.92 4.08
N SER A 62 1.93 -9.90 3.20
CA SER A 62 1.77 -10.93 2.16
C SER A 62 3.02 -11.02 1.29
N HIS A 63 3.40 -12.25 0.90
CA HIS A 63 4.64 -12.49 0.14
C HIS A 63 4.76 -11.69 -1.14
N TYR A 64 3.65 -11.54 -1.87
CA TYR A 64 3.63 -10.76 -3.11
C TYR A 64 3.80 -9.27 -2.85
N MET A 65 3.31 -8.75 -1.71
CA MET A 65 3.52 -7.38 -1.28
C MET A 65 4.99 -7.10 -0.95
N LYS A 66 5.64 -8.02 -0.24
CA LYS A 66 7.09 -7.95 0.00
C LYS A 66 7.90 -8.10 -1.30
N GLY A 67 7.41 -8.92 -2.23
CA GLY A 67 8.05 -9.13 -3.53
C GLY A 67 8.08 -7.87 -4.39
N ILE A 68 6.95 -7.16 -4.50
CA ILE A 68 6.92 -5.88 -5.23
C ILE A 68 7.75 -4.81 -4.51
N ALA A 69 7.68 -4.80 -3.17
CA ALA A 69 8.47 -3.89 -2.35
C ALA A 69 9.97 -4.05 -2.60
N ALA A 70 10.49 -5.27 -2.58
CA ALA A 70 11.90 -5.55 -2.83
C ALA A 70 12.34 -5.12 -4.24
N LYS A 71 11.51 -5.35 -5.26
CA LYS A 71 11.79 -4.94 -6.64
C LYS A 71 11.80 -3.42 -6.82
N ALA A 72 10.85 -2.73 -6.21
CA ALA A 72 10.76 -1.28 -6.26
C ALA A 72 11.90 -0.62 -5.48
N TRP A 73 12.19 -1.15 -4.29
CA TRP A 73 13.32 -0.70 -3.47
C TRP A 73 14.65 -0.79 -4.21
N ALA A 74 14.92 -1.92 -4.85
CA ALA A 74 16.13 -2.14 -5.65
C ALA A 74 16.25 -1.16 -6.84
N ARG A 75 15.13 -0.56 -7.28
CA ARG A 75 15.09 0.47 -8.32
C ARG A 75 15.14 1.90 -7.78
N GLY A 76 15.42 2.06 -6.50
CA GLY A 76 15.52 3.38 -5.87
C GLY A 76 14.18 4.07 -5.63
N MET A 77 13.07 3.32 -5.56
CA MET A 77 11.75 3.86 -5.23
C MET A 77 11.48 3.77 -3.73
N ASN A 78 10.74 4.74 -3.22
CA ASN A 78 10.08 4.54 -1.93
C ASN A 78 8.96 3.51 -2.08
N VAL A 79 8.62 2.84 -0.99
CA VAL A 79 7.56 1.82 -0.99
C VAL A 79 6.62 2.05 0.18
N VAL A 80 5.32 2.04 -0.10
CA VAL A 80 4.25 2.10 0.90
C VAL A 80 3.36 0.88 0.69
N ARG A 81 3.39 -0.07 1.60
CA ARG A 81 2.55 -1.27 1.60
C ARG A 81 1.37 -1.04 2.52
N LEU A 82 0.22 -0.69 1.96
CA LEU A 82 -0.96 -0.34 2.74
C LEU A 82 -1.67 -1.60 3.25
N ASN A 83 -1.94 -1.65 4.56
CA ASN A 83 -2.99 -2.52 5.10
C ASN A 83 -4.33 -1.83 4.85
N GLN A 84 -5.16 -2.46 4.05
CA GLN A 84 -6.52 -1.99 3.89
C GLN A 84 -7.25 -2.08 5.24
N ARG A 85 -8.29 -1.27 5.40
CA ARG A 85 -9.12 -1.18 6.61
C ARG A 85 -9.47 -2.58 7.14
N ASN A 86 -9.30 -2.79 8.44
CA ASN A 86 -9.55 -4.06 9.13
C ASN A 86 -8.68 -5.25 8.66
N CYS A 87 -7.53 -5.00 8.06
CA CYS A 87 -6.58 -6.03 7.65
C CYS A 87 -5.23 -5.85 8.36
N GLY A 88 -4.48 -6.94 8.51
CA GLY A 88 -3.14 -6.88 9.10
C GLY A 88 -3.14 -6.53 10.59
N ASN A 89 -4.08 -7.06 11.36
CA ASN A 89 -4.28 -6.79 12.80
C ASN A 89 -4.63 -5.33 13.12
N THR A 90 -5.33 -4.65 12.22
CA THR A 90 -5.75 -3.25 12.39
C THR A 90 -7.25 -3.09 12.63
N GLU A 91 -7.97 -4.17 12.96
CA GLU A 91 -9.43 -4.19 13.15
C GLU A 91 -9.90 -3.21 14.21
N HIS A 92 -9.08 -2.98 15.24
CA HIS A 92 -9.36 -2.05 16.32
C HIS A 92 -9.24 -0.56 15.94
N LEU A 93 -8.70 -0.26 14.75
CA LEU A 93 -8.44 1.11 14.30
C LEU A 93 -9.57 1.70 13.45
N SER A 94 -10.58 0.91 13.11
CA SER A 94 -11.64 1.35 12.22
C SER A 94 -13.01 0.86 12.67
N ALA A 95 -13.93 1.79 12.84
CA ALA A 95 -15.34 1.47 12.97
C ALA A 95 -15.94 1.31 11.57
N GLY A 96 -16.35 0.10 11.18
CA GLY A 96 -17.01 -0.13 9.90
C GLY A 96 -16.54 -1.36 9.15
N LEU A 97 -17.32 -1.75 8.16
CA LEU A 97 -17.07 -2.95 7.37
C LEU A 97 -15.97 -2.75 6.35
N PHE A 98 -15.24 -3.83 6.06
CA PHE A 98 -14.14 -3.91 5.11
C PHE A 98 -14.47 -3.36 3.70
N HIS A 99 -15.74 -3.46 3.27
CA HIS A 99 -16.12 -3.13 1.89
C HIS A 99 -16.43 -1.66 1.62
N SER A 100 -16.66 -0.85 2.66
CA SER A 100 -17.01 0.55 2.49
C SER A 100 -15.77 1.43 2.62
N GLY A 101 -15.49 2.22 1.60
CA GLY A 101 -14.47 3.27 1.67
C GLY A 101 -13.04 2.85 1.33
N LEU A 102 -12.79 1.63 0.82
CA LEU A 102 -11.43 1.18 0.49
C LEU A 102 -10.73 2.10 -0.54
N THR A 103 -11.45 2.57 -1.54
CA THR A 103 -10.92 3.51 -2.53
C THR A 103 -10.64 4.87 -1.89
N GLU A 104 -11.50 5.32 -0.99
CA GLU A 104 -11.33 6.56 -0.25
C GLU A 104 -10.11 6.51 0.68
N ASP A 105 -9.87 5.39 1.34
CA ASP A 105 -8.70 5.20 2.19
C ASP A 105 -7.41 5.34 1.36
N ALA A 106 -7.32 4.65 0.23
CA ALA A 106 -6.17 4.74 -0.66
C ALA A 106 -5.98 6.15 -1.25
N ARG A 107 -7.10 6.81 -1.63
CA ARG A 107 -7.07 8.20 -2.13
C ARG A 107 -6.55 9.16 -1.06
N HIS A 108 -7.01 8.99 0.18
CA HIS A 108 -6.55 9.80 1.31
C HIS A 108 -5.06 9.60 1.57
N VAL A 109 -4.57 8.36 1.54
CA VAL A 109 -3.14 8.06 1.68
C VAL A 109 -2.34 8.74 0.57
N ILE A 110 -2.75 8.61 -0.70
CA ILE A 110 -2.10 9.29 -1.83
C ILE A 110 -2.07 10.81 -1.61
N HIS A 111 -3.20 11.39 -1.23
CA HIS A 111 -3.28 12.83 -0.96
C HIS A 111 -2.29 13.27 0.12
N LYS A 112 -2.19 12.54 1.23
CA LYS A 112 -1.23 12.84 2.30
C LYS A 112 0.22 12.72 1.82
N LEU A 113 0.54 11.67 1.08
CA LEU A 113 1.88 11.44 0.54
C LEU A 113 2.31 12.55 -0.43
N THR A 114 1.37 13.07 -1.23
CA THR A 114 1.66 14.15 -2.20
C THR A 114 1.68 15.53 -1.57
N THR A 115 0.69 15.86 -0.75
CA THR A 115 0.51 17.25 -0.25
C THR A 115 1.27 17.54 1.05
N VAL A 116 1.38 16.56 1.95
CA VAL A 116 2.07 16.74 3.23
C VAL A 116 3.53 16.33 3.12
N ASP A 117 3.80 15.17 2.51
CA ASP A 117 5.17 14.65 2.39
C ASP A 117 5.89 15.19 1.14
N GLY A 118 5.18 15.82 0.22
CA GLY A 118 5.76 16.40 -0.99
C GLY A 118 6.36 15.37 -1.96
N LEU A 119 5.86 14.13 -1.95
CA LEU A 119 6.39 13.09 -2.84
C LEU A 119 5.99 13.36 -4.30
N PRO A 120 6.95 13.35 -5.25
CA PRO A 120 6.72 13.89 -6.59
C PRO A 120 5.84 13.02 -7.47
N THR A 121 5.90 11.71 -7.28
CA THR A 121 5.18 10.73 -8.11
C THR A 121 4.78 9.53 -7.28
N ILE A 122 3.50 9.15 -7.36
CA ILE A 122 2.98 7.95 -6.73
C ILE A 122 2.40 7.02 -7.80
N ALA A 123 3.03 5.84 -7.95
CA ALA A 123 2.50 4.75 -8.74
C ALA A 123 1.70 3.82 -7.82
N VAL A 124 0.56 3.32 -8.29
CA VAL A 124 -0.26 2.37 -7.54
C VAL A 124 -0.13 0.99 -8.15
N ALA A 125 0.17 0.00 -7.32
CA ALA A 125 0.18 -1.41 -7.71
C ALA A 125 -0.81 -2.18 -6.84
N GLY A 126 -1.74 -2.90 -7.48
CA GLY A 126 -2.78 -3.66 -6.77
C GLY A 126 -2.81 -5.11 -7.19
N TYR A 127 -3.16 -5.98 -6.24
CA TYR A 127 -3.31 -7.41 -6.45
C TYR A 127 -4.75 -7.83 -6.20
N SER A 128 -5.38 -8.53 -7.15
CA SER A 128 -6.77 -9.00 -7.05
C SER A 128 -7.72 -7.84 -6.69
N LEU A 129 -8.36 -7.86 -5.54
CA LEU A 129 -9.20 -6.76 -5.05
C LEU A 129 -8.43 -5.42 -5.04
N GLY A 130 -7.17 -5.42 -4.60
CA GLY A 130 -6.30 -4.24 -4.68
C GLY A 130 -6.08 -3.75 -6.11
N GLY A 131 -6.07 -4.65 -7.10
CA GLY A 131 -6.03 -4.30 -8.52
C GLY A 131 -7.28 -3.56 -8.98
N ASN A 132 -8.46 -4.00 -8.55
CA ASN A 132 -9.72 -3.30 -8.82
C ASN A 132 -9.73 -1.90 -8.19
N LEU A 133 -9.20 -1.76 -6.98
CA LEU A 133 -9.05 -0.45 -6.33
C LEU A 133 -8.12 0.46 -7.10
N ALA A 134 -6.98 -0.05 -7.58
CA ALA A 134 -6.03 0.71 -8.38
C ALA A 134 -6.65 1.21 -9.69
N LEU A 135 -7.44 0.35 -10.37
CA LEU A 135 -8.19 0.74 -11.58
C LEU A 135 -9.25 1.80 -11.29
N LYS A 136 -9.99 1.67 -10.19
CA LYS A 136 -10.95 2.68 -9.76
C LYS A 136 -10.28 4.03 -9.48
N LEU A 137 -9.15 4.01 -8.76
CA LEU A 137 -8.38 5.23 -8.48
C LEU A 137 -7.90 5.92 -9.76
N ALA A 138 -7.50 5.14 -10.77
CA ALA A 138 -7.06 5.67 -12.06
C ALA A 138 -8.22 6.22 -12.92
N GLY A 139 -9.41 5.65 -12.78
CA GLY A 139 -10.59 6.05 -13.56
C GLY A 139 -11.43 7.17 -12.92
N ASP A 140 -11.25 7.41 -11.63
CA ASP A 140 -11.94 8.50 -10.95
C ASP A 140 -11.31 9.84 -11.36
N PRO A 141 -12.11 10.84 -11.76
CA PRO A 141 -11.58 12.16 -12.03
C PRO A 141 -10.82 12.66 -10.81
N VAL A 142 -9.59 13.07 -11.03
CA VAL A 142 -8.82 13.80 -10.00
C VAL A 142 -9.69 14.99 -9.60
N LEU A 143 -10.22 14.99 -8.38
CA LEU A 143 -10.89 16.16 -7.87
C LEU A 143 -9.85 17.29 -7.93
N PRO A 144 -10.16 18.41 -8.60
CA PRO A 144 -9.27 19.56 -8.56
C PRO A 144 -9.00 19.88 -7.10
N ALA A 145 -7.75 20.21 -6.80
CA ALA A 145 -7.38 20.64 -5.47
C ALA A 145 -8.41 21.70 -5.03
N ALA A 146 -9.18 21.39 -3.99
CA ALA A 146 -10.08 22.36 -3.40
C ALA A 146 -9.21 23.46 -2.80
N GLY A 147 -9.19 24.60 -3.44
CA GLY A 147 -8.46 25.73 -2.91
C GLY A 147 -8.03 26.74 -3.97
N GLN A 148 -8.93 27.50 -4.44
CA GLN A 148 -8.71 28.93 -4.65
C GLN A 148 -9.70 29.68 -3.80
#